data_cd3b3ef202c0b46154f7351d2723ac49
#
_entry.id   cd3b3ef202c0b46154f7351d2723ac49
#
_cell.length_a   1.000
_cell.length_b   1.000
_cell.length_c   1.000
_cell.angle_alpha   90.00
_cell.angle_beta   90.00
_cell.angle_gamma   90.00
#
_symmetry.space_group_name_H-M   'P 1'
#
loop_
_entity.id
_entity.type
_entity.pdbx_description
1 polymer ?
#
loop_
_entity_poly.entity_id
_entity_poly.type
_entity_poly.pdbx_seq_one_letter_code
_entity_poly.pdbx_strand_id
1 'polypeptide(L)'
;MPGELAIRLRGVVKRYGEITAVAGLDLDVPVGTCVGLLGPNGAGKSTTMRLLTAQSIADEGELEVLGFRLPAESKQARARCGVVPQLDNLDTTLTVAQNLLVFSHLYRIPRGERKEAIERALDLAKLRDRRDERVDKLSGGMRRRLLIARALVHGPQLVLLDEPTVGLDPQVRQELWALIDA
;
A
#
# COMPACT_ATOMS: atom_id res chain seq x y z
N MET A 1 -6.04 22.76 -4.18
CA MET A 1 -7.36 23.04 -3.58
C MET A 1 -7.26 22.73 -2.10
N PRO A 2 -7.32 23.71 -1.18
CA PRO A 2 -7.40 23.38 0.24
C PRO A 2 -8.77 22.77 0.50
N GLY A 3 -8.83 21.51 0.89
CA GLY A 3 -10.05 20.83 1.30
C GLY A 3 -10.35 19.48 0.67
N GLU A 4 -9.59 19.00 -0.30
CA GLU A 4 -9.81 17.67 -0.84
C GLU A 4 -9.17 16.61 0.08
N LEU A 5 -9.98 15.62 0.52
CA LEU A 5 -9.53 14.55 1.41
C LEU A 5 -9.21 13.30 0.61
N ALA A 6 -8.04 12.72 0.87
CA ALA A 6 -7.67 11.41 0.37
C ALA A 6 -8.38 10.29 1.15
N ILE A 7 -8.61 10.50 2.45
CA ILE A 7 -9.34 9.57 3.32
C ILE A 7 -10.28 10.38 4.22
N ARG A 8 -11.50 9.89 4.38
CA ARG A 8 -12.49 10.40 5.32
C ARG A 8 -13.18 9.26 6.03
N LEU A 9 -13.07 9.22 7.36
CA LEU A 9 -13.76 8.29 8.22
C LEU A 9 -14.66 9.06 9.18
N ARG A 10 -15.88 8.56 9.43
CA ARG A 10 -16.84 9.14 10.38
C ARG A 10 -17.50 8.05 11.18
N GLY A 11 -17.26 8.05 12.49
CA GLY A 11 -17.86 7.13 13.44
C GLY A 11 -17.60 5.65 13.10
N VAL A 12 -16.46 5.33 12.49
CA VAL A 12 -16.20 3.97 11.96
C VAL A 12 -16.02 2.97 13.10
N VAL A 13 -16.84 1.91 13.09
CA VAL A 13 -16.77 0.81 14.06
C VAL A 13 -16.48 -0.50 13.33
N LYS A 14 -15.61 -1.33 13.92
CA LYS A 14 -15.37 -2.71 13.50
C LYS A 14 -15.28 -3.63 14.68
N ARG A 15 -16.10 -4.69 14.64
CA ARG A 15 -16.15 -5.75 15.67
C ARG A 15 -15.76 -7.10 15.07
N TYR A 16 -15.15 -7.93 15.87
CA TYR A 16 -14.89 -9.35 15.61
C TYR A 16 -15.39 -10.16 16.81
N GLY A 17 -16.60 -10.71 16.70
CA GLY A 17 -17.31 -11.30 17.85
C GLY A 17 -17.48 -10.26 18.95
N GLU A 18 -17.04 -10.55 20.17
CA GLU A 18 -17.11 -9.65 21.33
C GLU A 18 -16.03 -8.54 21.33
N ILE A 19 -15.06 -8.59 20.43
CA ILE A 19 -13.94 -7.66 20.42
C ILE A 19 -14.25 -6.47 19.48
N THR A 20 -14.31 -5.25 20.03
CA THR A 20 -14.38 -4.02 19.25
C THR A 20 -12.96 -3.60 18.86
N ALA A 21 -12.58 -3.86 17.62
CA ALA A 21 -11.24 -3.57 17.11
C ALA A 21 -11.06 -2.10 16.67
N VAL A 22 -12.14 -1.45 16.25
CA VAL A 22 -12.20 -0.01 15.98
C VAL A 22 -13.50 0.51 16.59
N ALA A 23 -13.44 1.55 17.41
CA ALA A 23 -14.56 2.02 18.25
C ALA A 23 -14.90 3.48 17.95
N GLY A 24 -15.57 3.76 16.81
CA GLY A 24 -16.02 5.09 16.46
C GLY A 24 -14.90 6.01 15.96
N LEU A 25 -14.06 5.53 15.04
CA LEU A 25 -12.93 6.29 14.51
C LEU A 25 -13.38 7.39 13.55
N ASP A 26 -12.98 8.63 13.86
CA ASP A 26 -13.01 9.78 12.95
C ASP A 26 -11.59 10.09 12.48
N LEU A 27 -11.39 10.25 11.16
CA LEU A 27 -10.10 10.58 10.57
C LEU A 27 -10.28 11.32 9.26
N ASP A 28 -9.56 12.41 9.10
CA ASP A 28 -9.39 13.13 7.83
C ASP A 28 -7.92 13.11 7.42
N VAL A 29 -7.64 12.67 6.20
CA VAL A 29 -6.32 12.75 5.59
C VAL A 29 -6.42 13.63 4.36
N PRO A 30 -5.86 14.85 4.37
CA PRO A 30 -5.82 15.73 3.20
C PRO A 30 -4.96 15.15 2.08
N VAL A 31 -5.31 15.46 0.82
CA VAL A 31 -4.45 15.15 -0.33
C VAL A 31 -3.09 15.84 -0.17
N GLY A 32 -2.02 15.16 -0.57
CA GLY A 32 -0.65 15.67 -0.51
C GLY A 32 -0.04 15.68 0.89
N THR A 33 -0.64 14.96 1.85
CA THR A 33 -0.08 14.82 3.20
C THR A 33 0.36 13.40 3.50
N CYS A 34 1.36 13.26 4.36
CA CYS A 34 1.76 11.98 4.95
C CYS A 34 1.24 11.91 6.39
N VAL A 35 0.44 10.89 6.70
CA VAL A 35 -0.16 10.70 8.02
C VAL A 35 0.26 9.36 8.61
N GLY A 36 0.81 9.39 9.84
CA GLY A 36 1.17 8.19 10.59
C GLY A 36 0.07 7.75 11.55
N LEU A 37 -0.37 6.50 11.43
CA LEU A 37 -1.29 5.86 12.37
C LEU A 37 -0.49 5.20 13.49
N LEU A 38 -0.41 5.84 14.66
CA LEU A 38 0.39 5.40 15.79
C LEU A 38 -0.49 4.81 16.90
N GLY A 39 0.06 3.88 17.66
CA GLY A 39 -0.63 3.27 18.80
C GLY A 39 -0.01 1.92 19.19
N PRO A 40 -0.34 1.39 20.39
CA PRO A 40 0.15 0.09 20.84
C PRO A 40 -0.39 -1.07 19.97
N ASN A 41 0.13 -2.28 20.21
CA ASN A 41 -0.43 -3.48 19.60
C ASN A 41 -1.88 -3.66 20.09
N GLY A 42 -2.77 -4.05 19.18
CA GLY A 42 -4.20 -4.15 19.47
C GLY A 42 -5.00 -2.85 19.35
N ALA A 43 -4.36 -1.68 19.09
CA ALA A 43 -5.07 -0.41 18.94
C ALA A 43 -5.90 -0.26 17.65
N GLY A 44 -6.09 -1.32 16.86
CA GLY A 44 -6.92 -1.29 15.66
C GLY A 44 -6.21 -0.83 14.38
N LYS A 45 -4.90 -0.53 14.41
CA LYS A 45 -4.14 -0.04 13.23
C LYS A 45 -4.31 -0.92 11.99
N SER A 46 -3.97 -2.20 12.10
CA SER A 46 -4.09 -3.15 10.98
C SER A 46 -5.54 -3.39 10.57
N THR A 47 -6.49 -3.29 11.50
CA THR A 47 -7.93 -3.35 11.19
C THR A 47 -8.34 -2.13 10.37
N THR A 48 -7.89 -0.93 10.75
CA THR A 48 -8.12 0.30 9.97
C THR A 48 -7.52 0.19 8.57
N MET A 49 -6.30 -0.33 8.43
CA MET A 49 -5.69 -0.60 7.12
C MET A 49 -6.52 -1.57 6.27
N ARG A 50 -7.07 -2.63 6.87
CA ARG A 50 -7.97 -3.58 6.17
C ARG A 50 -9.28 -2.92 5.74
N LEU A 51 -9.82 -2.01 6.54
CA LEU A 51 -11.01 -1.23 6.18
C LEU A 51 -10.71 -0.30 5.00
N LEU A 52 -9.61 0.47 5.04
CA LEU A 52 -9.20 1.38 3.95
C LEU A 52 -8.91 0.66 2.63
N THR A 53 -8.41 -0.58 2.69
CA THR A 53 -8.17 -1.43 1.51
C THR A 53 -9.39 -2.26 1.08
N ALA A 54 -10.53 -2.08 1.77
CA ALA A 54 -11.75 -2.87 1.59
C ALA A 54 -11.52 -4.40 1.68
N GLN A 55 -10.55 -4.84 2.48
CA GLN A 55 -10.37 -6.25 2.87
C GLN A 55 -11.28 -6.63 4.04
N SER A 56 -11.82 -5.63 4.74
CA SER A 56 -12.84 -5.78 5.77
C SER A 56 -13.91 -4.70 5.55
N ILE A 57 -15.12 -4.98 6.00
CA ILE A 57 -16.25 -4.04 5.92
C ILE A 57 -16.49 -3.50 7.33
N ALA A 58 -16.70 -2.18 7.46
CA ALA A 58 -17.09 -1.56 8.71
C ALA A 58 -18.50 -2.03 9.12
N ASP A 59 -18.72 -2.18 10.41
CA ASP A 59 -20.03 -2.55 10.94
C ASP A 59 -20.92 -1.31 11.11
N GLU A 60 -20.29 -0.14 11.38
CA GLU A 60 -20.97 1.16 11.50
C GLU A 60 -20.05 2.28 10.95
N GLY A 61 -20.67 3.43 10.69
CA GLY A 61 -19.95 4.62 10.23
C GLY A 61 -19.81 4.73 8.71
N GLU A 62 -19.15 5.80 8.29
CA GLU A 62 -18.91 6.10 6.88
C GLU A 62 -17.41 6.05 6.57
N LEU A 63 -17.07 5.47 5.43
CA LEU A 63 -15.70 5.27 4.96
C LEU A 63 -15.58 5.75 3.51
N GLU A 64 -14.72 6.72 3.26
CA GLU A 64 -14.48 7.26 1.94
C GLU A 64 -12.96 7.31 1.67
N VAL A 65 -12.55 6.82 0.49
CA VAL A 65 -11.15 6.81 0.05
C VAL A 65 -11.10 7.38 -1.36
N LEU A 66 -10.36 8.47 -1.57
CA LEU A 66 -10.24 9.19 -2.85
C LEU A 66 -11.61 9.54 -3.45
N GLY A 67 -12.58 9.95 -2.61
CA GLY A 67 -13.95 10.29 -3.01
C GLY A 67 -14.84 9.06 -3.27
N PHE A 68 -14.36 7.82 -3.09
CA PHE A 68 -15.13 6.60 -3.26
C PHE A 68 -15.64 6.07 -1.93
N ARG A 69 -16.94 5.81 -1.82
CA ARG A 69 -17.56 5.22 -0.63
C ARG A 69 -17.31 3.72 -0.55
N LEU A 70 -16.78 3.26 0.58
CA LEU A 70 -16.56 1.84 0.83
C LEU A 70 -17.70 1.25 1.68
N PRO A 71 -18.11 0.00 1.42
CA PRO A 71 -17.53 -0.96 0.47
C PRO A 71 -18.06 -0.84 -0.97
N ALA A 72 -19.09 -0.04 -1.24
CA ALA A 72 -19.81 -0.04 -2.51
C ALA A 72 -18.89 0.23 -3.73
N GLU A 73 -17.96 1.17 -3.60
CA GLU A 73 -17.05 1.60 -4.67
C GLU A 73 -15.61 1.12 -4.45
N SER A 74 -15.43 0.02 -3.70
CA SER A 74 -14.12 -0.50 -3.32
C SER A 74 -13.20 -0.83 -4.49
N LYS A 75 -13.77 -1.23 -5.64
CA LYS A 75 -13.01 -1.55 -6.85
C LYS A 75 -12.35 -0.31 -7.45
N GLN A 76 -13.08 0.80 -7.49
CA GLN A 76 -12.60 2.09 -8.00
C GLN A 76 -11.52 2.67 -7.06
N ALA A 77 -11.76 2.63 -5.76
CA ALA A 77 -10.79 3.06 -4.76
C ALA A 77 -9.48 2.26 -4.87
N ARG A 78 -9.56 0.92 -4.85
CA ARG A 78 -8.38 0.04 -4.95
C ARG A 78 -7.57 0.23 -6.24
N ALA A 79 -8.23 0.52 -7.36
CA ALA A 79 -7.53 0.77 -8.62
C ALA A 79 -6.61 2.00 -8.59
N ARG A 80 -6.81 2.92 -7.62
CA ARG A 80 -6.05 4.17 -7.44
C ARG A 80 -5.16 4.15 -6.20
N CYS A 81 -5.16 3.04 -5.45
CA CYS A 81 -4.35 2.88 -4.24
C CYS A 81 -3.20 1.91 -4.48
N GLY A 82 -2.02 2.27 -3.99
CA GLY A 82 -0.89 1.36 -3.79
C GLY A 82 -0.91 0.84 -2.35
N VAL A 83 -0.79 -0.46 -2.17
CA VAL A 83 -0.81 -1.08 -0.83
C VAL A 83 0.46 -1.87 -0.61
N VAL A 84 1.19 -1.52 0.44
CA VAL A 84 2.37 -2.26 0.91
C VAL A 84 1.99 -2.97 2.20
N PRO A 85 1.78 -4.30 2.17
CA PRO A 85 1.41 -5.06 3.35
C PRO A 85 2.60 -5.24 4.29
N GLN A 86 2.30 -5.55 5.56
CA GLN A 86 3.30 -5.88 6.57
C GLN A 86 4.12 -7.12 6.17
N LEU A 87 3.44 -8.19 5.76
CA LEU A 87 4.08 -9.43 5.32
C LEU A 87 4.43 -9.37 3.84
N ASP A 88 5.59 -9.94 3.51
CA ASP A 88 6.02 -10.12 2.12
C ASP A 88 5.05 -11.08 1.40
N ASN A 89 4.55 -10.63 0.27
CA ASN A 89 3.66 -11.37 -0.62
C ASN A 89 4.15 -11.36 -2.08
N LEU A 90 5.45 -11.23 -2.28
CA LEU A 90 6.09 -11.41 -3.57
C LEU A 90 6.05 -12.88 -3.99
N ASP A 91 5.86 -13.13 -5.28
CA ASP A 91 6.04 -14.48 -5.80
C ASP A 91 7.52 -14.78 -5.93
N THR A 92 8.02 -15.67 -5.06
CA THR A 92 9.43 -16.02 -4.98
C THR A 92 9.90 -16.89 -6.13
N THR A 93 8.99 -17.49 -6.91
CA THR A 93 9.33 -18.30 -8.09
C THR A 93 9.54 -17.45 -9.34
N LEU A 94 9.04 -16.23 -9.34
CA LEU A 94 9.17 -15.25 -10.42
C LEU A 94 10.45 -14.41 -10.26
N THR A 95 10.88 -13.82 -11.38
CA THR A 95 11.94 -12.79 -11.36
C THR A 95 11.41 -11.47 -10.84
N VAL A 96 12.33 -10.53 -10.54
CA VAL A 96 12.00 -9.16 -10.16
C VAL A 96 11.11 -8.50 -11.21
N ALA A 97 11.50 -8.53 -12.48
CA ALA A 97 10.72 -7.95 -13.57
C ALA A 97 9.36 -8.63 -13.76
N GLN A 98 9.29 -9.96 -13.59
CA GLN A 98 8.04 -10.71 -13.71
C GLN A 98 7.05 -10.35 -12.60
N ASN A 99 7.50 -10.14 -11.35
CA ASN A 99 6.63 -9.66 -10.27
C ASN A 99 6.00 -8.30 -10.62
N LEU A 100 6.79 -7.37 -11.16
CA LEU A 100 6.28 -6.06 -11.62
C LEU A 100 5.32 -6.20 -12.82
N LEU A 101 5.64 -7.09 -13.76
CA LEU A 101 4.79 -7.36 -14.92
C LEU A 101 3.42 -7.87 -14.52
N VAL A 102 3.33 -8.83 -13.61
CA VAL A 102 2.04 -9.34 -13.08
C VAL A 102 1.19 -8.20 -12.54
N PHE A 103 1.78 -7.32 -11.72
CA PHE A 103 1.05 -6.18 -11.15
C PHE A 103 0.66 -5.13 -12.20
N SER A 104 1.51 -4.91 -13.22
CA SER A 104 1.15 -4.04 -14.34
C SER A 104 -0.09 -4.51 -15.09
N HIS A 105 -0.29 -5.82 -15.18
CA HIS A 105 -1.50 -6.42 -15.74
C HIS A 105 -2.71 -6.30 -14.79
N LEU A 106 -2.49 -6.57 -13.51
CA LEU A 106 -3.53 -6.50 -12.48
C LEU A 106 -4.14 -5.10 -12.40
N TYR A 107 -3.30 -4.07 -12.43
CA TYR A 107 -3.72 -2.66 -12.43
C TYR A 107 -4.05 -2.12 -13.83
N ARG A 108 -4.10 -3.00 -14.86
CA ARG A 108 -4.52 -2.68 -16.23
C ARG A 108 -3.72 -1.54 -16.88
N ILE A 109 -2.43 -1.44 -16.58
CA ILE A 109 -1.55 -0.50 -17.27
C ILE A 109 -1.61 -0.78 -18.78
N PRO A 110 -1.81 0.22 -19.65
CA PRO A 110 -1.86 0.03 -21.10
C PRO A 110 -0.59 -0.67 -21.61
N ARG A 111 -0.74 -1.57 -22.61
CA ARG A 111 0.38 -2.37 -23.09
C ARG A 111 1.60 -1.55 -23.52
N GLY A 112 1.35 -0.39 -24.14
CA GLY A 112 2.43 0.51 -24.58
C GLY A 112 3.19 1.16 -23.44
N GLU A 113 2.58 1.31 -22.24
CA GLU A 113 3.16 2.01 -21.09
C GLU A 113 3.83 1.05 -20.08
N ARG A 114 3.53 -0.26 -20.16
CA ARG A 114 4.00 -1.25 -19.17
C ARG A 114 5.51 -1.33 -19.05
N LYS A 115 6.19 -1.32 -20.19
CA LYS A 115 7.66 -1.40 -20.20
C LYS A 115 8.25 -0.24 -19.41
N GLU A 116 7.81 0.97 -19.69
CA GLU A 116 8.31 2.18 -19.02
C GLU A 116 7.93 2.18 -17.52
N ALA A 117 6.71 1.78 -17.17
CA ALA A 117 6.29 1.66 -15.77
C ALA A 117 7.14 0.65 -14.98
N ILE A 118 7.48 -0.50 -15.60
CA ILE A 118 8.35 -1.50 -15.00
C ILE A 118 9.78 -0.97 -14.85
N GLU A 119 10.33 -0.28 -15.85
CA GLU A 119 11.67 0.31 -15.76
C GLU A 119 11.74 1.36 -14.64
N ARG A 120 10.75 2.26 -14.53
CA ARG A 120 10.67 3.21 -13.41
C ARG A 120 10.62 2.51 -12.06
N ALA A 121 9.82 1.44 -11.94
CA ALA A 121 9.72 0.67 -10.70
C ALA A 121 11.04 -0.06 -10.35
N LEU A 122 11.77 -0.56 -11.35
CA LEU A 122 13.10 -1.17 -11.16
C LEU A 122 14.14 -0.15 -10.68
N ASP A 123 14.11 1.07 -11.24
CA ASP A 123 14.99 2.16 -10.81
C ASP A 123 14.70 2.58 -9.37
N LEU A 124 13.41 2.77 -9.06
CA LEU A 124 12.94 3.10 -7.71
C LEU A 124 13.40 2.06 -6.69
N ALA A 125 13.28 0.77 -7.01
CA ALA A 125 13.74 -0.32 -6.16
C ALA A 125 15.28 -0.46 -6.09
N LYS A 126 16.02 0.23 -6.98
CA LYS A 126 17.47 0.01 -7.22
C LYS A 126 17.78 -1.46 -7.55
N LEU A 127 16.95 -2.06 -8.43
CA LEU A 127 17.04 -3.48 -8.82
C LEU A 127 17.14 -3.68 -10.34
N ARG A 128 17.50 -2.64 -11.12
CA ARG A 128 17.62 -2.73 -12.58
C ARG A 128 18.60 -3.83 -13.00
N ASP A 129 19.77 -3.92 -12.37
CA ASP A 129 20.81 -4.91 -12.68
C ASP A 129 20.44 -6.34 -12.23
N ARG A 130 19.37 -6.48 -11.46
CA ARG A 130 18.85 -7.76 -10.95
C ARG A 130 17.46 -8.11 -11.48
N ARG A 131 17.03 -7.44 -12.55
CA ARG A 131 15.70 -7.58 -13.15
C ARG A 131 15.31 -9.03 -13.46
N ASP A 132 16.27 -9.84 -13.89
CA ASP A 132 16.07 -11.24 -14.29
C ASP A 132 16.42 -12.24 -13.17
N GLU A 133 16.82 -11.74 -12.00
CA GLU A 133 17.09 -12.56 -10.82
C GLU A 133 15.77 -12.95 -10.14
N ARG A 134 15.69 -14.21 -9.68
CA ARG A 134 14.51 -14.68 -8.95
C ARG A 134 14.45 -14.04 -7.56
N VAL A 135 13.22 -13.78 -7.10
CA VAL A 135 12.96 -13.08 -5.83
C VAL A 135 13.46 -13.89 -4.62
N ASP A 136 13.49 -15.22 -4.69
CA ASP A 136 14.04 -16.08 -3.62
C ASP A 136 15.53 -15.80 -3.31
N LYS A 137 16.29 -15.29 -4.28
CA LYS A 137 17.71 -14.94 -4.14
C LYS A 137 17.97 -13.54 -3.58
N LEU A 138 16.94 -12.72 -3.45
CA LEU A 138 17.06 -11.35 -2.95
C LEU A 138 17.20 -11.32 -1.43
N SER A 139 17.99 -10.36 -0.91
CA SER A 139 18.00 -10.06 0.52
C SER A 139 16.63 -9.53 0.99
N GLY A 140 16.35 -9.56 2.30
CA GLY A 140 15.13 -9.03 2.87
C GLY A 140 14.90 -7.55 2.52
N GLY A 141 15.94 -6.72 2.59
CA GLY A 141 15.88 -5.30 2.19
C GLY A 141 15.56 -5.12 0.70
N MET A 142 16.14 -5.95 -0.17
CA MET A 142 15.86 -5.92 -1.61
C MET A 142 14.41 -6.32 -1.90
N ARG A 143 13.92 -7.37 -1.24
CA ARG A 143 12.50 -7.77 -1.35
C ARG A 143 11.57 -6.65 -0.88
N ARG A 144 11.91 -5.97 0.22
CA ARG A 144 11.10 -4.87 0.71
C ARG A 144 11.05 -3.70 -0.27
N ARG A 145 12.18 -3.31 -0.89
CA ARG A 145 12.20 -2.29 -1.94
C ARG A 145 11.38 -2.70 -3.16
N LEU A 146 11.48 -3.97 -3.59
CA LEU A 146 10.65 -4.50 -4.68
C LEU A 146 9.16 -4.44 -4.34
N LEU A 147 8.78 -4.78 -3.11
CA LEU A 147 7.40 -4.77 -2.64
C LEU A 147 6.78 -3.36 -2.73
N ILE A 148 7.55 -2.34 -2.36
CA ILE A 148 7.13 -0.94 -2.47
C ILE A 148 7.05 -0.50 -3.92
N ALA A 149 8.10 -0.73 -4.71
CA ALA A 149 8.10 -0.37 -6.13
C ALA A 149 6.94 -1.04 -6.88
N ARG A 150 6.59 -2.27 -6.53
CA ARG A 150 5.44 -2.98 -7.06
C ARG A 150 4.11 -2.30 -6.72
N ALA A 151 3.97 -1.80 -5.50
CA ALA A 151 2.78 -1.05 -5.09
C ALA A 151 2.64 0.30 -5.82
N LEU A 152 3.75 0.85 -6.31
CA LEU A 152 3.81 2.14 -7.01
C LEU A 152 3.79 2.02 -8.54
N VAL A 153 3.91 0.81 -9.11
CA VAL A 153 4.10 0.58 -10.55
C VAL A 153 3.02 1.21 -11.44
N HIS A 154 1.79 1.36 -10.91
CA HIS A 154 0.65 1.93 -11.64
C HIS A 154 0.41 3.42 -11.37
N GLY A 155 1.30 4.10 -10.65
CA GLY A 155 1.17 5.52 -10.30
C GLY A 155 -0.06 5.81 -9.43
N PRO A 156 -0.17 5.20 -8.23
CA PRO A 156 -1.34 5.38 -7.36
C PRO A 156 -1.48 6.81 -6.85
N GLN A 157 -2.72 7.25 -6.58
CA GLN A 157 -3.04 8.54 -5.96
C GLN A 157 -2.93 8.52 -4.43
N LEU A 158 -3.01 7.33 -3.82
CA LEU A 158 -2.86 7.10 -2.39
C LEU A 158 -1.99 5.87 -2.16
N VAL A 159 -1.04 5.97 -1.25
CA VAL A 159 -0.21 4.84 -0.82
C VAL A 159 -0.51 4.51 0.63
N LEU A 160 -0.85 3.26 0.88
CA LEU A 160 -1.13 2.71 2.21
C LEU A 160 0.00 1.76 2.60
N LEU A 161 0.71 2.08 3.69
CA LEU A 161 1.87 1.33 4.16
C LEU A 161 1.54 0.71 5.53
N ASP A 162 1.47 -0.62 5.60
CA ASP A 162 1.26 -1.33 6.87
C ASP A 162 2.63 -1.76 7.43
N GLU A 163 3.08 -1.08 8.48
CA GLU A 163 4.36 -1.31 9.17
C GLU A 163 5.56 -1.46 8.20
N PRO A 164 5.83 -0.49 7.31
CA PRO A 164 6.75 -0.67 6.19
C PRO A 164 8.20 -0.91 6.62
N THR A 165 8.57 -0.58 7.86
CA THR A 165 9.95 -0.59 8.36
C THR A 165 10.21 -1.69 9.40
N VAL A 166 9.21 -2.49 9.76
CA VAL A 166 9.38 -3.57 10.74
C VAL A 166 10.35 -4.64 10.22
N GLY A 167 11.31 -5.02 11.07
CA GLY A 167 12.31 -6.04 10.73
C GLY A 167 13.42 -5.57 9.80
N LEU A 168 13.48 -4.30 9.43
CA LEU A 168 14.55 -3.72 8.64
C LEU A 168 15.65 -3.11 9.51
N ASP A 169 16.89 -3.27 9.07
CA ASP A 169 18.01 -2.56 9.67
C ASP A 169 17.92 -1.03 9.46
N PRO A 170 18.63 -0.21 10.27
CA PRO A 170 18.52 1.24 10.23
C PRO A 170 18.84 1.85 8.86
N GLN A 171 19.80 1.31 8.13
CA GLN A 171 20.21 1.82 6.81
C GLN A 171 19.10 1.60 5.77
N VAL A 172 18.56 0.39 5.70
CA VAL A 172 17.45 0.06 4.78
C VAL A 172 16.21 0.88 5.11
N ARG A 173 15.98 1.16 6.40
CA ARG A 173 14.88 2.04 6.84
C ARG A 173 15.02 3.47 6.31
N GLN A 174 16.21 4.06 6.38
CA GLN A 174 16.48 5.40 5.83
C GLN A 174 16.30 5.43 4.30
N GLU A 175 16.83 4.42 3.59
CA GLU A 175 16.64 4.29 2.13
C GLU A 175 15.16 4.18 1.75
N LEU A 176 14.37 3.52 2.57
CA LEU A 176 12.94 3.32 2.37
C LEU A 176 12.16 4.63 2.53
N TRP A 177 12.47 5.43 3.54
CA TRP A 177 11.86 6.74 3.69
C TRP A 177 12.22 7.68 2.55
N ALA A 178 13.49 7.71 2.11
CA ALA A 178 13.90 8.49 0.95
C ALA A 178 13.17 8.07 -0.34
N LEU A 179 12.73 6.81 -0.44
CA LEU A 179 11.98 6.29 -1.57
C LEU A 179 10.49 6.66 -1.52
N ILE A 180 9.94 6.86 -0.33
CA ILE A 180 8.55 7.30 -0.12
C ILE A 180 8.42 8.82 -0.33
N ASP A 181 9.47 9.59 -0.02
CA ASP A 181 9.50 11.06 -0.15
C ASP A 181 9.82 11.53 -1.59
N ALA A 182 10.20 10.64 -2.51
CA ALA A 182 10.56 10.94 -3.90
C ALA A 182 9.35 10.94 -4.83
#